data_6cc180ae3ee82b6e76877baa70f938a9
#
_entry.id   6cc180ae3ee82b6e76877baa70f938a9
#
_cell.length_a   1.000
_cell.length_b   1.000
_cell.length_c   1.000
_cell.angle_alpha   90.00
_cell.angle_beta   90.00
_cell.angle_gamma   90.00
#
_symmetry.space_group_name_H-M   'P 1'
#
loop_
_entity.id
_entity.type
_entity.pdbx_description
1 polymer ?
#
loop_
_entity_poly.entity_id
_entity_poly.type
_entity_poly.pdbx_seq_one_letter_code
_entity_poly.pdbx_strand_id
1 'polypeptide(L)'
;MIITVGIDPGKSGAIAVVADGAQVLVANNVPTAGKNYLPAQMAALLLPFAALWRERDAPLRLLHTYTDLLDAVKNPDMPEEEFEQVYTWSEVALAAYMQQDDRAVLAMVEKQRGRKGEGPERLVQIGKGWGLWEGICATLCIPYEEVSGPKWERAMGCSTAASVSLTQKAGEEDKAFGKREKAAKAKAQRDKKHSHVAQAQALFPDCLVKANDDGLADALLLAVYAFRTYQGREQ
;
A
#
# COMPACT_ATOMS: atom_id res chain seq x y z
N MET A 1 21.23 -0.65 3.32
CA MET A 1 19.96 -0.34 2.59
C MET A 1 18.78 -0.80 3.43
N ILE A 2 17.78 0.03 3.57
CA ILE A 2 16.56 -0.25 4.31
C ILE A 2 15.42 -0.43 3.31
N ILE A 3 14.80 -1.60 3.31
CA ILE A 3 13.60 -1.87 2.53
C ILE A 3 12.37 -1.66 3.41
N THR A 4 11.47 -0.85 2.93
CA THR A 4 10.19 -0.63 3.62
C THR A 4 9.02 -0.99 2.72
N VAL A 5 8.04 -1.66 3.29
CA VAL A 5 6.83 -2.11 2.61
C VAL A 5 5.65 -1.34 3.17
N GLY A 6 4.93 -0.64 2.32
CA GLY A 6 3.65 -0.01 2.67
C GLY A 6 2.49 -0.84 2.14
N ILE A 7 1.52 -1.14 2.97
CA ILE A 7 0.36 -1.97 2.63
C ILE A 7 -0.94 -1.26 3.02
N ASP A 8 -1.73 -0.86 2.02
CA ASP A 8 -3.16 -0.61 2.18
C ASP A 8 -3.92 -1.91 1.91
N PRO A 9 -4.51 -2.57 2.94
CA PRO A 9 -5.06 -3.90 2.79
C PRO A 9 -6.45 -3.95 2.15
N GLY A 10 -7.01 -2.82 1.71
CA GLY A 10 -8.30 -2.77 1.03
C GLY A 10 -8.31 -3.50 -0.32
N LYS A 11 -9.50 -3.80 -0.89
CA LYS A 11 -9.61 -4.37 -2.24
C LYS A 11 -9.13 -3.41 -3.33
N SER A 12 -9.35 -2.14 -3.13
CA SER A 12 -8.81 -1.05 -3.94
C SER A 12 -7.52 -0.50 -3.35
N GLY A 13 -6.93 -1.23 -2.43
CA GLY A 13 -5.65 -0.90 -1.83
C GLY A 13 -4.49 -1.36 -2.70
N ALA A 14 -3.30 -1.20 -2.17
CA ALA A 14 -2.08 -1.51 -2.89
C ALA A 14 -0.95 -1.92 -1.94
N ILE A 15 0.12 -2.41 -2.53
CA ILE A 15 1.41 -2.64 -1.89
C ILE A 15 2.47 -1.82 -2.60
N ALA A 16 3.36 -1.21 -1.84
CA ALA A 16 4.55 -0.58 -2.35
C ALA A 16 5.78 -1.04 -1.56
N VAL A 17 6.87 -1.32 -2.27
CA VAL A 17 8.17 -1.64 -1.68
C VAL A 17 9.15 -0.55 -2.08
N VAL A 18 9.77 0.08 -1.10
CA VAL A 18 10.64 1.24 -1.32
C VAL A 18 11.97 1.00 -0.61
N ALA A 19 13.07 1.26 -1.32
CA ALA A 19 14.42 1.25 -0.77
C ALA A 19 14.82 2.65 -0.31
N ASP A 20 15.38 2.73 0.90
CA ASP A 20 15.92 3.95 1.53
C ASP A 20 14.96 5.15 1.48
N GLY A 21 13.65 4.88 1.46
CA GLY A 21 12.59 5.88 1.43
C GLY A 21 12.45 6.68 0.14
N ALA A 22 13.17 6.31 -0.92
CA ALA A 22 13.25 7.09 -2.16
C ALA A 22 13.09 6.27 -3.45
N GLN A 23 13.59 5.04 -3.51
CA GLN A 23 13.55 4.22 -4.72
C GLN A 23 12.40 3.22 -4.65
N VAL A 24 11.46 3.30 -5.57
CA VAL A 24 10.35 2.34 -5.68
C VAL A 24 10.86 1.06 -6.35
N LEU A 25 10.71 -0.07 -5.64
CA LEU A 25 11.06 -1.41 -6.15
C LEU A 25 9.82 -2.16 -6.65
N VAL A 26 8.69 -2.01 -5.94
CA VAL A 26 7.39 -2.59 -6.31
C VAL A 26 6.31 -1.57 -6.00
N ALA A 27 5.35 -1.44 -6.91
CA ALA A 27 4.15 -0.63 -6.71
C ALA A 27 2.99 -1.28 -7.46
N ASN A 28 2.15 -2.01 -6.73
CA ASN A 28 1.06 -2.81 -7.31
C ASN A 28 -0.24 -2.67 -6.52
N ASN A 29 -1.35 -2.65 -7.23
CA ASN A 29 -2.65 -2.81 -6.60
C ASN A 29 -2.78 -4.20 -5.97
N VAL A 30 -3.59 -4.33 -4.92
CA VAL A 30 -3.84 -5.62 -4.28
C VAL A 30 -4.41 -6.60 -5.29
N PRO A 31 -3.76 -7.76 -5.52
CA PRO A 31 -4.23 -8.75 -6.48
C PRO A 31 -5.61 -9.29 -6.09
N THR A 32 -6.58 -9.12 -6.99
CA THR A 32 -7.96 -9.58 -6.80
C THR A 32 -8.56 -10.15 -8.07
N ALA A 33 -9.44 -11.14 -7.95
CA ALA A 33 -10.32 -11.61 -9.02
C ALA A 33 -11.76 -11.35 -8.63
N GLY A 34 -12.36 -10.32 -9.21
CA GLY A 34 -13.71 -9.86 -8.87
C GLY A 34 -13.83 -9.46 -7.40
N LYS A 35 -14.55 -10.28 -6.61
CA LYS A 35 -14.73 -10.04 -5.17
C LYS A 35 -13.70 -10.74 -4.27
N ASN A 36 -12.81 -11.56 -4.83
CA ASN A 36 -11.91 -12.39 -4.05
C ASN A 36 -10.48 -11.83 -4.12
N TYR A 37 -9.77 -11.87 -2.99
CA TYR A 37 -8.32 -11.69 -2.94
C TYR A 37 -7.63 -12.90 -3.57
N LEU A 38 -6.45 -12.68 -4.13
CA LEU A 38 -5.57 -13.72 -4.69
C LEU A 38 -4.33 -13.90 -3.80
N PRO A 39 -4.42 -14.68 -2.70
CA PRO A 39 -3.36 -14.73 -1.68
C PRO A 39 -2.00 -15.17 -2.21
N ALA A 40 -1.97 -16.08 -3.19
CA ALA A 40 -0.72 -16.53 -3.80
C ALA A 40 -0.01 -15.39 -4.55
N GLN A 41 -0.75 -14.58 -5.31
CA GLN A 41 -0.20 -13.41 -5.99
C GLN A 41 0.23 -12.32 -4.99
N MET A 42 -0.56 -12.11 -3.93
CA MET A 42 -0.18 -11.19 -2.84
C MET A 42 1.15 -11.62 -2.19
N ALA A 43 1.31 -12.90 -1.90
CA ALA A 43 2.55 -13.44 -1.34
C ALA A 43 3.72 -13.33 -2.31
N ALA A 44 3.50 -13.55 -3.60
CA ALA A 44 4.54 -13.44 -4.63
C ALA A 44 5.17 -12.05 -4.68
N LEU A 45 4.41 -10.98 -4.44
CA LEU A 45 4.93 -9.61 -4.39
C LEU A 45 5.94 -9.38 -3.25
N LEU A 46 5.85 -10.14 -2.16
CA LEU A 46 6.73 -10.01 -1.00
C LEU A 46 7.80 -11.10 -0.90
N LEU A 47 7.63 -12.19 -1.64
CA LEU A 47 8.51 -13.35 -1.56
C LEU A 47 10.00 -13.03 -1.77
N PRO A 48 10.40 -12.17 -2.74
CA PRO A 48 11.79 -11.81 -2.95
C PRO A 48 12.45 -11.19 -1.72
N PHE A 49 11.69 -10.35 -1.01
CA PHE A 49 12.19 -9.64 0.17
C PHE A 49 12.29 -10.56 1.40
N ALA A 50 11.39 -11.53 1.52
CA ALA A 50 11.44 -12.54 2.57
C ALA A 50 12.63 -13.48 2.43
N ALA A 51 12.87 -13.96 1.23
CA ALA A 51 14.00 -14.84 0.94
C ALA A 51 15.35 -14.14 1.19
N LEU A 52 15.45 -12.86 0.82
CA LEU A 52 16.65 -12.04 1.05
C LEU A 52 16.94 -11.82 2.55
N TRP A 53 15.90 -11.83 3.40
CA TRP A 53 16.06 -11.77 4.85
C TRP A 53 16.65 -13.06 5.44
N ARG A 54 16.26 -14.22 4.90
CA ARG A 54 16.63 -15.52 5.47
C ARG A 54 17.99 -16.05 5.02
N GLU A 55 18.37 -15.81 3.77
CA GLU A 55 19.53 -16.41 3.14
C GLU A 55 20.45 -15.33 2.57
N ARG A 56 21.46 -14.91 3.35
CA ARG A 56 22.49 -13.97 2.88
C ARG A 56 23.26 -14.47 1.66
N ASP A 57 23.26 -15.79 1.40
CA ASP A 57 24.16 -16.43 0.44
C ASP A 57 23.49 -17.02 -0.83
N ALA A 58 22.19 -16.82 -1.05
CA ALA A 58 21.47 -17.42 -2.19
C ALA A 58 20.85 -16.45 -3.21
N PRO A 59 21.56 -15.40 -3.65
CA PRO A 59 20.95 -14.33 -4.45
C PRO A 59 20.43 -14.78 -5.83
N LEU A 60 21.21 -15.56 -6.59
CA LEU A 60 20.92 -15.85 -8.00
C LEU A 60 19.84 -16.94 -8.21
N ARG A 61 19.74 -17.92 -7.30
CA ARG A 61 18.71 -18.97 -7.39
C ARG A 61 17.30 -18.39 -7.18
N LEU A 62 17.20 -17.39 -6.31
CA LEU A 62 15.93 -16.74 -5.99
C LEU A 62 15.43 -15.84 -7.10
N LEU A 63 16.33 -15.23 -7.89
CA LEU A 63 15.93 -14.41 -9.02
C LEU A 63 15.21 -15.26 -10.09
N HIS A 64 15.74 -16.44 -10.44
CA HIS A 64 15.06 -17.36 -11.37
C HIS A 64 13.72 -17.86 -10.81
N THR A 65 13.68 -18.27 -9.54
CA THR A 65 12.42 -18.71 -8.91
C THR A 65 11.38 -17.59 -8.85
N TYR A 66 11.83 -16.35 -8.68
CA TYR A 66 10.95 -15.18 -8.69
C TYR A 66 10.41 -14.88 -10.09
N THR A 67 11.25 -15.00 -11.11
CA THR A 67 10.86 -14.90 -12.52
C THR A 67 9.79 -15.93 -12.86
N ASP A 68 10.03 -17.19 -12.53
CA ASP A 68 9.09 -18.29 -12.74
C ASP A 68 7.76 -18.07 -11.99
N LEU A 69 7.81 -17.53 -10.76
CA LEU A 69 6.63 -17.21 -9.96
C LEU A 69 5.84 -16.02 -10.52
N LEU A 70 6.51 -14.97 -10.98
CA LEU A 70 5.83 -13.86 -11.63
C LEU A 70 5.16 -14.29 -12.93
N ASP A 71 5.80 -15.10 -13.75
CA ASP A 71 5.21 -15.67 -14.96
C ASP A 71 4.00 -16.56 -14.63
N ALA A 72 4.08 -17.36 -13.56
CA ALA A 72 2.98 -18.20 -13.11
C ALA A 72 1.79 -17.40 -12.53
N VAL A 73 2.03 -16.20 -12.03
CA VAL A 73 1.00 -15.32 -11.45
C VAL A 73 0.64 -14.13 -12.34
N LYS A 74 1.18 -14.08 -13.57
CA LYS A 74 0.88 -13.05 -14.57
C LYS A 74 -0.64 -12.90 -14.68
N ASN A 75 -1.13 -11.70 -14.41
CA ASN A 75 -2.54 -11.41 -14.63
C ASN A 75 -2.79 -11.38 -16.14
N PRO A 76 -3.62 -12.28 -16.70
CA PRO A 76 -3.87 -12.33 -18.13
C PRO A 76 -4.51 -11.04 -18.69
N ASP A 77 -5.10 -10.22 -17.82
CA ASP A 77 -5.73 -8.95 -18.19
C ASP A 77 -4.76 -7.74 -18.08
N MET A 78 -3.50 -7.95 -17.66
CA MET A 78 -2.51 -6.89 -17.56
C MET A 78 -1.78 -6.73 -18.92
N PRO A 79 -1.73 -5.52 -19.47
CA PRO A 79 -0.95 -5.25 -20.67
C PRO A 79 0.52 -5.67 -20.49
N GLU A 80 1.09 -6.32 -21.49
CA GLU A 80 2.46 -6.84 -21.44
C GLU A 80 3.49 -5.75 -21.16
N GLU A 81 3.28 -4.55 -21.71
CA GLU A 81 4.11 -3.37 -21.49
C GLU A 81 4.08 -2.87 -20.03
N GLU A 82 2.94 -2.95 -19.33
CA GLU A 82 2.86 -2.62 -17.89
C GLU A 82 3.55 -3.69 -17.04
N PHE A 83 3.47 -4.95 -17.45
CA PHE A 83 4.15 -6.05 -16.77
C PHE A 83 5.67 -5.96 -16.92
N GLU A 84 6.17 -5.72 -18.12
CA GLU A 84 7.60 -5.57 -18.41
C GLU A 84 8.22 -4.36 -17.69
N GLN A 85 7.51 -3.22 -17.59
CA GLN A 85 8.02 -2.05 -16.87
C GLN A 85 8.18 -2.31 -15.36
N VAL A 86 7.20 -2.92 -14.73
CA VAL A 86 7.28 -3.31 -13.29
C VAL A 86 8.39 -4.32 -13.08
N TYR A 87 8.55 -5.25 -14.02
CA TYR A 87 9.52 -6.34 -13.98
C TYR A 87 10.97 -5.86 -14.14
N THR A 88 11.26 -5.06 -15.16
CA THR A 88 12.60 -4.54 -15.44
C THR A 88 13.12 -3.67 -14.29
N TRP A 89 12.24 -2.86 -13.68
CA TRP A 89 12.59 -2.06 -12.52
C TRP A 89 12.92 -2.89 -11.29
N SER A 90 12.17 -3.96 -11.04
CA SER A 90 12.42 -4.83 -9.89
C SER A 90 13.72 -5.63 -10.03
N GLU A 91 14.12 -6.07 -11.22
CA GLU A 91 15.37 -6.84 -11.41
C GLU A 91 16.62 -6.01 -11.12
N VAL A 92 16.73 -4.82 -11.70
CA VAL A 92 17.91 -3.96 -11.50
C VAL A 92 18.03 -3.49 -10.06
N ALA A 93 16.92 -3.06 -9.47
CA ALA A 93 16.91 -2.60 -8.09
C ALA A 93 17.11 -3.76 -7.10
N LEU A 94 16.55 -4.93 -7.40
CA LEU A 94 16.74 -6.14 -6.61
C LEU A 94 18.20 -6.61 -6.68
N ALA A 95 18.82 -6.63 -7.86
CA ALA A 95 20.22 -6.97 -8.03
C ALA A 95 21.16 -6.03 -7.25
N ALA A 96 20.90 -4.72 -7.29
CA ALA A 96 21.64 -3.74 -6.51
C ALA A 96 21.46 -3.93 -4.99
N TYR A 97 20.24 -4.28 -4.56
CA TYR A 97 19.92 -4.59 -3.17
C TYR A 97 20.66 -5.86 -2.69
N MET A 98 20.74 -6.87 -3.53
CA MET A 98 21.36 -8.16 -3.18
C MET A 98 22.87 -8.08 -2.92
N GLN A 99 23.52 -7.02 -3.38
CA GLN A 99 24.97 -6.80 -3.20
C GLN A 99 25.32 -6.11 -1.87
N GLN A 100 24.35 -5.79 -1.01
CA GLN A 100 24.59 -5.06 0.23
C GLN A 100 24.57 -5.97 1.47
N ASP A 101 25.56 -5.80 2.35
CA ASP A 101 25.71 -6.63 3.56
C ASP A 101 24.73 -6.29 4.69
N ASP A 102 24.38 -5.00 4.86
CA ASP A 102 23.44 -4.52 5.88
C ASP A 102 22.07 -4.23 5.29
N ARG A 103 21.13 -5.16 5.49
CA ARG A 103 19.76 -5.09 4.96
C ARG A 103 18.73 -5.19 6.09
N ALA A 104 17.79 -4.28 6.10
CA ALA A 104 16.62 -4.35 6.97
C ALA A 104 15.35 -4.30 6.13
N VAL A 105 14.37 -5.13 6.46
CA VAL A 105 13.04 -5.11 5.85
C VAL A 105 12.01 -4.86 6.94
N LEU A 106 11.10 -3.91 6.72
CA LEU A 106 10.00 -3.61 7.62
C LEU A 106 8.74 -3.31 6.83
N ALA A 107 7.65 -4.01 7.15
CA ALA A 107 6.34 -3.70 6.58
C ALA A 107 5.51 -2.82 7.52
N MET A 108 4.78 -1.87 6.94
CA MET A 108 3.80 -1.05 7.63
C MET A 108 2.42 -1.32 7.01
N VAL A 109 1.52 -1.87 7.79
CA VAL A 109 0.17 -2.22 7.37
C VAL A 109 -0.81 -1.19 7.91
N GLU A 110 -1.62 -0.58 7.03
CA GLU A 110 -2.66 0.32 7.51
C GLU A 110 -3.73 -0.45 8.28
N LYS A 111 -3.95 -0.04 9.51
CA LYS A 111 -4.99 -0.61 10.36
C LYS A 111 -6.37 -0.15 9.89
N GLN A 112 -7.05 -1.00 9.16
CA GLN A 112 -8.41 -0.73 8.75
C GLN A 112 -9.40 -0.98 9.88
N ARG A 113 -10.28 -0.03 10.11
CA ARG A 113 -11.37 -0.15 11.10
C ARG A 113 -12.70 -0.07 10.38
N GLY A 114 -13.60 -0.98 10.73
CA GLY A 114 -14.99 -0.85 10.32
C GLY A 114 -15.60 0.46 10.85
N ARG A 115 -16.38 1.10 10.02
CA ARG A 115 -17.07 2.35 10.39
C ARG A 115 -18.47 2.04 10.91
N LYS A 116 -18.96 2.87 11.82
CA LYS A 116 -20.35 2.78 12.31
C LYS A 116 -21.31 2.84 11.14
N GLY A 117 -22.17 1.83 11.00
CA GLY A 117 -23.16 1.75 9.91
C GLY A 117 -22.69 0.95 8.68
N GLU A 118 -21.48 0.41 8.69
CA GLU A 118 -21.05 -0.57 7.66
C GLU A 118 -21.74 -1.92 7.90
N GLY A 119 -22.21 -2.53 6.83
CA GLY A 119 -22.83 -3.85 6.91
C GLY A 119 -21.81 -4.95 7.25
N PRO A 120 -22.27 -6.09 7.82
CA PRO A 120 -21.41 -7.18 8.25
C PRO A 120 -20.54 -7.75 7.13
N GLU A 121 -21.05 -7.81 5.91
CA GLU A 121 -20.30 -8.27 4.73
C GLU A 121 -19.04 -7.42 4.45
N ARG A 122 -19.15 -6.11 4.60
CA ARG A 122 -18.03 -5.19 4.43
C ARG A 122 -17.00 -5.35 5.55
N LEU A 123 -17.46 -5.52 6.79
CA LEU A 123 -16.56 -5.76 7.92
C LEU A 123 -15.76 -7.05 7.75
N VAL A 124 -16.40 -8.13 7.27
CA VAL A 124 -15.73 -9.38 6.94
C VAL A 124 -14.69 -9.20 5.84
N GLN A 125 -15.00 -8.43 4.79
CA GLN A 125 -14.05 -8.17 3.71
C GLN A 125 -12.84 -7.34 4.18
N ILE A 126 -13.06 -6.34 5.02
CA ILE A 126 -11.99 -5.55 5.64
C ILE A 126 -11.08 -6.47 6.47
N GLY A 127 -11.67 -7.26 7.37
CA GLY A 127 -10.90 -8.20 8.21
C GLY A 127 -10.15 -9.25 7.40
N LYS A 128 -10.75 -9.74 6.29
CA LYS A 128 -10.11 -10.71 5.40
C LYS A 128 -8.87 -10.12 4.71
N GLY A 129 -8.97 -8.94 4.13
CA GLY A 129 -7.84 -8.30 3.46
C GLY A 129 -6.69 -8.03 4.41
N TRP A 130 -6.99 -7.47 5.55
CA TRP A 130 -6.02 -7.19 6.60
C TRP A 130 -5.36 -8.48 7.13
N GLY A 131 -6.13 -9.48 7.53
CA GLY A 131 -5.60 -10.74 8.05
C GLY A 131 -4.79 -11.55 7.01
N LEU A 132 -5.08 -11.41 5.71
CA LEU A 132 -4.27 -12.00 4.66
C LEU A 132 -2.85 -11.39 4.63
N TRP A 133 -2.73 -10.07 4.68
CA TRP A 133 -1.43 -9.41 4.68
C TRP A 133 -0.63 -9.71 5.95
N GLU A 134 -1.27 -9.71 7.11
CA GLU A 134 -0.61 -10.15 8.35
C GLU A 134 -0.10 -11.59 8.26
N GLY A 135 -0.96 -12.50 7.78
CA GLY A 135 -0.58 -13.91 7.58
C GLY A 135 0.57 -14.08 6.60
N ILE A 136 0.58 -13.33 5.49
CA ILE A 136 1.66 -13.34 4.51
C ILE A 136 2.96 -12.82 5.14
N CYS A 137 2.95 -11.66 5.78
CA CYS A 137 4.12 -11.09 6.45
C CYS A 137 4.67 -12.05 7.50
N ALA A 138 3.81 -12.62 8.34
CA ALA A 138 4.21 -13.60 9.36
C ALA A 138 4.82 -14.86 8.76
N THR A 139 4.21 -15.42 7.70
CA THR A 139 4.70 -16.63 7.03
C THR A 139 6.05 -16.40 6.35
N LEU A 140 6.23 -15.24 5.73
CA LEU A 140 7.47 -14.84 5.08
C LEU A 140 8.52 -14.32 6.08
N CYS A 141 8.19 -14.25 7.38
CA CYS A 141 9.02 -13.70 8.44
C CYS A 141 9.47 -12.25 8.16
N ILE A 142 8.62 -11.46 7.51
CA ILE A 142 8.82 -10.03 7.34
C ILE A 142 8.27 -9.33 8.60
N PRO A 143 9.11 -8.61 9.37
CA PRO A 143 8.63 -7.81 10.49
C PRO A 143 7.60 -6.78 10.01
N TYR A 144 6.47 -6.68 10.69
CA TYR A 144 5.46 -5.70 10.34
C TYR A 144 4.90 -4.97 11.57
N GLU A 145 4.46 -3.76 11.33
CA GLU A 145 3.76 -2.94 12.31
C GLU A 145 2.47 -2.41 11.72
N GLU A 146 1.49 -2.17 12.59
CA GLU A 146 0.23 -1.57 12.22
C GLU A 146 0.21 -0.08 12.53
N VAL A 147 -0.36 0.69 11.62
CA VAL A 147 -0.55 2.12 11.82
C VAL A 147 -1.98 2.55 11.45
N SER A 148 -2.55 3.44 12.23
CA SER A 148 -3.85 4.04 11.88
C SER A 148 -3.69 5.12 10.80
N GLY A 149 -4.66 5.21 9.87
CA GLY A 149 -4.68 6.21 8.81
C GLY A 149 -4.35 7.63 9.30
N PRO A 150 -5.07 8.19 10.30
CA PRO A 150 -4.79 9.55 10.77
C PRO A 150 -3.37 9.78 11.32
N LYS A 151 -2.69 8.73 11.79
CA LYS A 151 -1.32 8.84 12.32
C LYS A 151 -0.32 9.03 11.19
N TRP A 152 -0.32 8.15 10.21
CA TRP A 152 0.63 8.23 9.10
C TRP A 152 0.31 9.41 8.16
N GLU A 153 -0.98 9.68 7.88
CA GLU A 153 -1.42 10.82 7.06
C GLU A 153 -0.87 12.14 7.59
N ARG A 154 -0.99 12.37 8.92
CA ARG A 154 -0.47 13.57 9.55
C ARG A 154 1.05 13.65 9.46
N ALA A 155 1.75 12.53 9.70
CA ALA A 155 3.20 12.47 9.63
C ALA A 155 3.74 12.70 8.21
N MET A 156 2.96 12.34 7.20
CA MET A 156 3.29 12.55 5.79
C MET A 156 2.83 13.91 5.24
N GLY A 157 2.23 14.76 6.07
CA GLY A 157 1.71 16.06 5.64
C GLY A 157 0.47 15.96 4.76
N CYS A 158 -0.21 14.82 4.76
CA CYS A 158 -1.43 14.64 4.00
C CYS A 158 -2.63 15.30 4.68
N SER A 159 -3.59 15.74 3.88
CA SER A 159 -4.86 16.23 4.40
C SER A 159 -5.61 15.09 5.09
N THR A 160 -5.83 15.23 6.39
CA THR A 160 -6.77 14.35 7.09
C THR A 160 -8.18 14.80 6.74
N ALA A 161 -9.08 13.85 6.42
CA ALA A 161 -10.49 14.23 6.20
C ALA A 161 -11.02 14.97 7.42
N ALA A 162 -11.24 16.27 7.29
CA ALA A 162 -11.85 17.05 8.34
C ALA A 162 -13.23 16.46 8.65
N SER A 163 -13.55 16.35 9.92
CA SER A 163 -14.92 16.04 10.32
C SER A 163 -15.81 17.19 9.82
N VAL A 164 -16.54 16.94 8.74
CA VAL A 164 -17.49 17.92 8.21
C VAL A 164 -18.66 17.98 9.16
N SER A 165 -18.67 18.97 10.04
CA SER A 165 -19.83 19.30 10.85
C SER A 165 -20.56 20.47 10.17
N LEU A 166 -21.75 20.21 9.68
CA LEU A 166 -22.62 21.25 9.14
C LEU A 166 -23.76 21.51 10.13
N THR A 167 -24.07 22.76 10.31
CA THR A 167 -25.27 23.16 11.04
C THR A 167 -26.44 23.26 10.08
N GLN A 168 -27.59 22.71 10.46
CA GLN A 168 -28.84 22.88 9.71
C GLN A 168 -29.25 24.34 9.70
N LYS A 169 -29.61 24.85 8.55
CA LYS A 169 -30.05 26.24 8.40
C LYS A 169 -31.49 26.39 8.92
N ALA A 170 -31.82 27.56 9.45
CA ALA A 170 -33.19 27.85 9.87
C ALA A 170 -34.17 27.65 8.69
N GLY A 171 -35.20 26.81 8.89
CA GLY A 171 -36.18 26.48 7.85
C GLY A 171 -35.72 25.44 6.81
N GLU A 172 -34.53 24.87 6.95
CA GLU A 172 -34.06 23.81 6.04
C GLU A 172 -34.73 22.48 6.41
N GLU A 173 -35.34 21.82 5.42
CA GLU A 173 -35.89 20.47 5.59
C GLU A 173 -34.79 19.45 5.88
N ASP A 174 -35.06 18.45 6.74
CA ASP A 174 -34.10 17.38 7.12
C ASP A 174 -33.53 16.66 5.91
N LYS A 175 -34.33 16.40 4.88
CA LYS A 175 -33.92 15.79 3.63
C LYS A 175 -32.90 16.63 2.86
N ALA A 176 -33.11 17.95 2.82
CA ALA A 176 -32.18 18.88 2.16
C ALA A 176 -30.87 19.00 2.92
N PHE A 177 -30.95 19.10 4.25
CA PHE A 177 -29.77 19.06 5.13
C PHE A 177 -28.94 17.79 4.96
N GLY A 178 -29.56 16.60 5.02
CA GLY A 178 -28.90 15.33 4.85
C GLY A 178 -28.20 15.19 3.48
N LYS A 179 -28.82 15.70 2.40
CA LYS A 179 -28.21 15.75 1.06
C LYS A 179 -26.98 16.66 1.03
N ARG A 180 -27.05 17.85 1.65
CA ARG A 180 -25.94 18.81 1.74
C ARG A 180 -24.79 18.25 2.59
N GLU A 181 -25.09 17.61 3.70
CA GLU A 181 -24.09 16.97 4.56
C GLU A 181 -23.36 15.83 3.83
N LYS A 182 -24.11 14.97 3.14
CA LYS A 182 -23.54 13.89 2.33
C LYS A 182 -22.63 14.41 1.23
N ALA A 183 -23.03 15.48 0.53
CA ALA A 183 -22.23 16.11 -0.52
C ALA A 183 -20.93 16.70 0.04
N ALA A 184 -21.00 17.38 1.19
CA ALA A 184 -19.82 17.94 1.84
C ALA A 184 -18.83 16.87 2.32
N LYS A 185 -19.33 15.78 2.91
CA LYS A 185 -18.50 14.62 3.29
C LYS A 185 -17.84 13.97 2.07
N ALA A 186 -18.57 13.81 0.98
CA ALA A 186 -18.03 13.24 -0.26
C ALA A 186 -16.96 14.15 -0.90
N LYS A 187 -17.13 15.48 -0.81
CA LYS A 187 -16.12 16.45 -1.26
C LYS A 187 -14.86 16.34 -0.41
N ALA A 188 -14.98 16.38 0.92
CA ALA A 188 -13.84 16.28 1.82
C ALA A 188 -13.04 14.96 1.62
N GLN A 189 -13.75 13.86 1.35
CA GLN A 189 -13.10 12.59 1.04
C GLN A 189 -12.34 12.62 -0.29
N ARG A 190 -12.86 13.29 -1.32
CA ARG A 190 -12.16 13.47 -2.60
C ARG A 190 -10.93 14.36 -2.44
N ASP A 191 -11.07 15.48 -1.74
CA ASP A 191 -9.97 16.42 -1.50
C ASP A 191 -8.82 15.73 -0.73
N LYS A 192 -9.16 14.87 0.25
CA LYS A 192 -8.21 14.01 0.94
C LYS A 192 -7.45 13.09 -0.02
N LYS A 193 -8.17 12.32 -0.85
CA LYS A 193 -7.57 11.40 -1.82
C LYS A 193 -6.64 12.13 -2.80
N HIS A 194 -7.06 13.27 -3.31
CA HIS A 194 -6.22 14.11 -4.18
C HIS A 194 -4.95 14.58 -3.47
N SER A 195 -5.02 14.91 -2.18
CA SER A 195 -3.85 15.27 -1.37
C SER A 195 -2.86 14.12 -1.27
N HIS A 196 -3.33 12.89 -1.06
CA HIS A 196 -2.46 11.69 -1.00
C HIS A 196 -1.76 11.44 -2.34
N VAL A 197 -2.52 11.46 -3.44
CA VAL A 197 -1.96 11.28 -4.79
C VAL A 197 -0.92 12.36 -5.09
N ALA A 198 -1.23 13.62 -4.83
CA ALA A 198 -0.30 14.72 -5.06
C ALA A 198 1.00 14.58 -4.24
N GLN A 199 0.88 14.16 -2.98
CA GLN A 199 2.03 13.91 -2.12
C GLN A 199 2.89 12.74 -2.59
N ALA A 200 2.27 11.63 -3.03
CA ALA A 200 2.97 10.48 -3.57
C ALA A 200 3.69 10.84 -4.89
N GLN A 201 3.03 11.57 -5.79
CA GLN A 201 3.64 12.07 -7.04
C GLN A 201 4.83 13.01 -6.79
N ALA A 202 4.75 13.85 -5.76
CA ALA A 202 5.84 14.74 -5.40
C ALA A 202 7.07 14.00 -4.86
N LEU A 203 6.86 12.89 -4.13
CA LEU A 203 7.94 12.05 -3.60
C LEU A 203 8.51 11.09 -4.65
N PHE A 204 7.68 10.63 -5.57
CA PHE A 204 8.01 9.63 -6.57
C PHE A 204 7.56 10.09 -7.98
N PRO A 205 8.22 11.10 -8.56
CA PRO A 205 7.80 11.67 -9.84
C PRO A 205 7.88 10.68 -11.01
N ASP A 206 8.76 9.70 -10.90
CA ASP A 206 8.96 8.65 -11.91
C ASP A 206 8.00 7.46 -11.76
N CYS A 207 7.24 7.42 -10.66
CA CYS A 207 6.23 6.38 -10.44
C CYS A 207 4.89 6.82 -11.04
N LEU A 208 4.32 5.97 -11.92
CA LEU A 208 3.06 6.26 -12.63
C LEU A 208 1.84 6.15 -11.69
N VAL A 209 1.73 7.05 -10.71
CA VAL A 209 0.54 7.16 -9.86
C VAL A 209 -0.53 7.96 -10.60
N LYS A 210 -1.60 7.30 -11.03
CA LYS A 210 -2.73 7.97 -11.70
C LYS A 210 -3.57 8.78 -10.71
N ALA A 211 -4.29 9.77 -11.19
CA ALA A 211 -5.10 10.67 -10.37
C ALA A 211 -6.19 9.98 -9.51
N ASN A 212 -6.59 8.77 -9.88
CA ASN A 212 -7.59 7.95 -9.18
C ASN A 212 -7.00 6.73 -8.45
N ASP A 213 -5.67 6.62 -8.39
CA ASP A 213 -4.93 5.51 -7.79
C ASP A 213 -4.59 5.82 -6.32
N ASP A 214 -5.62 6.10 -5.54
CA ASP A 214 -5.48 6.47 -4.13
C ASP A 214 -4.88 5.32 -3.28
N GLY A 215 -5.20 4.06 -3.58
CA GLY A 215 -4.62 2.92 -2.89
C GLY A 215 -3.11 2.81 -3.09
N LEU A 216 -2.62 3.02 -4.32
CA LEU A 216 -1.20 3.01 -4.62
C LEU A 216 -0.48 4.19 -3.96
N ALA A 217 -1.09 5.38 -3.99
CA ALA A 217 -0.55 6.54 -3.28
C ALA A 217 -0.42 6.27 -1.77
N ASP A 218 -1.45 5.69 -1.15
CA ASP A 218 -1.45 5.35 0.27
C ASP A 218 -0.35 4.33 0.59
N ALA A 219 -0.17 3.29 -0.22
CA ALA A 219 0.88 2.30 -0.03
C ALA A 219 2.30 2.90 -0.15
N LEU A 220 2.55 3.77 -1.13
CA LEU A 220 3.83 4.48 -1.27
C LEU A 220 4.12 5.37 -0.06
N LEU A 221 3.14 6.13 0.38
CA LEU A 221 3.28 7.01 1.55
C LEU A 221 3.48 6.23 2.85
N LEU A 222 2.82 5.08 3.00
CA LEU A 222 3.05 4.15 4.11
C LEU A 222 4.46 3.59 4.13
N ALA A 223 5.03 3.23 2.97
CA ALA A 223 6.41 2.78 2.87
C ALA A 223 7.41 3.87 3.31
N VAL A 224 7.21 5.12 2.88
CA VAL A 224 8.03 6.25 3.34
C VAL A 224 7.85 6.53 4.83
N TYR A 225 6.62 6.42 5.33
CA TYR A 225 6.34 6.54 6.77
C TYR A 225 7.08 5.47 7.59
N ALA A 226 7.09 4.23 7.11
CA ALA A 226 7.84 3.13 7.72
C ALA A 226 9.34 3.44 7.79
N PHE A 227 9.91 3.92 6.69
CA PHE A 227 11.32 4.33 6.62
C PHE A 227 11.67 5.42 7.63
N ARG A 228 10.90 6.51 7.67
CA ARG A 228 11.10 7.60 8.64
C ARG A 228 10.95 7.14 10.09
N THR A 229 10.01 6.24 10.35
CA THR A 229 9.79 5.66 11.68
C THR A 229 10.97 4.78 12.10
N TYR A 230 11.52 4.00 11.18
CA TYR A 230 12.71 3.18 11.43
C TYR A 230 13.92 4.04 11.75
N GLN A 231 14.23 5.03 10.91
CA GLN A 231 15.35 5.95 11.15
C GLN A 231 15.24 6.71 12.48
N GLY A 232 14.04 7.11 12.88
CA GLY A 232 13.83 7.80 14.16
C GLY A 232 14.02 6.92 15.39
N ARG A 233 14.13 5.60 15.24
CA ARG A 233 14.42 4.65 16.34
C ARG A 233 15.90 4.34 16.49
N GLU A 234 16.69 4.60 15.45
CA GLU A 234 18.14 4.38 15.48
C GLU A 234 18.91 5.58 16.06
N GLN A 235 18.22 6.72 16.29
CA GLN A 235 18.75 7.92 16.93
C GLN A 235 18.36 7.97 18.41
#